data_d081ac21d85eca02dba3c25e47616dc8
#
_entry.id   d081ac21d85eca02dba3c25e47616dc8
#
_cell.length_a   1.000
_cell.length_b   1.000
_cell.length_c   1.000
_cell.angle_alpha   90.00
_cell.angle_beta   90.00
_cell.angle_gamma   90.00
#
_symmetry.space_group_name_H-M   'P 1'
#
loop_
_entity.id
_entity.type
_entity.pdbx_description
1 polymer ?
#
loop_
_entity_poly.entity_id
_entity_poly.type
_entity_poly.pdbx_seq_one_letter_code
_entity_poly.pdbx_strand_id
1 'polypeptide(L)'
;MVLSGLPSTGWALLRRDDPLAATRAAGSLVLPAERRQVPLMAAGLTAHLALSVGWDVVLEAALPARRRVAWGAVAGLAIAALDLGLAHASAAPRFAPVSELPVWPQVADHVAFGALIGCAGR
;
A
#
# COMPACT_ATOMS: atom_id res chain seq x y z
N MET A 1 9.70 -1.70 4.75
CA MET A 1 8.88 -0.69 4.02
C MET A 1 9.30 -0.53 2.57
N VAL A 2 10.56 -0.25 2.25
CA VAL A 2 11.00 -0.11 0.84
C VAL A 2 10.80 -1.42 0.04
N LEU A 3 11.00 -2.57 0.66
CA LEU A 3 10.88 -3.87 0.01
C LEU A 3 9.42 -4.28 -0.28
N SER A 4 8.43 -3.77 0.46
CA SER A 4 7.02 -4.13 0.23
C SER A 4 6.44 -3.51 -1.03
N GLY A 5 6.99 -2.40 -1.52
CA GLY A 5 6.57 -1.77 -2.78
C GLY A 5 7.27 -2.32 -4.04
N LEU A 6 8.14 -3.33 -3.90
CA LEU A 6 8.82 -3.92 -5.05
C LEU A 6 7.87 -4.58 -6.07
N PRO A 7 6.79 -5.30 -5.66
CA PRO A 7 5.86 -5.89 -6.61
C PRO A 7 5.22 -4.85 -7.54
N SER A 8 4.67 -3.76 -7.03
CA SER A 8 4.02 -2.74 -7.88
C SER A 8 5.02 -1.95 -8.71
N THR A 9 6.16 -1.61 -8.13
CA THR A 9 7.24 -0.91 -8.86
C THR A 9 7.80 -1.80 -9.97
N GLY A 10 8.08 -3.07 -9.67
CA GLY A 10 8.56 -4.04 -10.66
C GLY A 10 7.55 -4.27 -11.78
N TRP A 11 6.27 -4.38 -11.45
CA TRP A 11 5.20 -4.50 -12.43
C TRP A 11 5.15 -3.29 -13.36
N ALA A 12 5.17 -2.07 -12.79
CA ALA A 12 5.15 -0.84 -13.58
C ALA A 12 6.35 -0.75 -14.54
N LEU A 13 7.55 -1.08 -14.05
CA LEU A 13 8.76 -1.10 -14.89
C LEU A 13 8.68 -2.13 -16.03
N LEU A 14 8.18 -3.33 -15.75
CA LEU A 14 8.00 -4.39 -16.77
C LEU A 14 6.99 -4.00 -17.84
N ARG A 15 5.94 -3.29 -17.46
CA ARG A 15 4.89 -2.81 -18.36
C ARG A 15 5.22 -1.50 -19.04
N ARG A 16 6.34 -0.87 -18.67
CA ARG A 16 6.73 0.49 -19.09
C ARG A 16 5.70 1.54 -18.67
N ASP A 17 5.00 1.28 -17.55
CA ASP A 17 4.11 2.21 -16.90
C ASP A 17 4.90 3.13 -15.95
N ASP A 18 4.25 4.16 -15.44
CA ASP A 18 4.88 5.09 -14.52
C ASP A 18 5.03 4.47 -13.11
N PRO A 19 6.26 4.20 -12.65
CA PRO A 19 6.50 3.59 -11.33
C PRO A 19 6.12 4.50 -10.15
N LEU A 20 5.88 5.80 -10.40
CA LEU A 20 5.50 6.77 -9.38
C LEU A 20 3.98 7.00 -9.33
N ALA A 21 3.21 6.36 -10.20
CA ALA A 21 1.75 6.52 -10.26
C ALA A 21 1.08 6.17 -8.93
N ALA A 22 1.50 5.08 -8.28
CA ALA A 22 0.96 4.64 -6.99
C ALA A 22 1.25 5.67 -5.87
N THR A 23 2.45 6.25 -5.85
CA THR A 23 2.81 7.28 -4.86
C THR A 23 1.97 8.55 -5.05
N ARG A 24 1.75 8.99 -6.29
CA ARG A 24 0.89 10.14 -6.58
C ARG A 24 -0.58 9.86 -6.26
N ALA A 25 -1.06 8.66 -6.56
CA ALA A 25 -2.41 8.22 -6.21
C ALA A 25 -2.63 8.25 -4.68
N ALA A 26 -1.66 7.78 -3.90
CA ALA A 26 -1.69 7.91 -2.44
C ALA A 26 -1.69 9.37 -1.99
N GLY A 27 -0.95 10.25 -2.68
CA GLY A 27 -0.95 11.69 -2.43
C GLY A 27 -2.31 12.34 -2.63
N SER A 28 -3.09 11.89 -3.61
CA SER A 28 -4.42 12.42 -3.88
C SER A 28 -5.43 12.13 -2.77
N LEU A 29 -5.19 11.14 -1.93
CA LEU A 29 -6.02 10.87 -0.75
C LEU A 29 -5.93 12.02 0.27
N VAL A 30 -4.77 12.64 0.36
CA VAL A 30 -4.48 13.76 1.29
C VAL A 30 -4.75 15.11 0.61
N LEU A 31 -4.33 15.25 -0.64
CA LEU A 31 -4.41 16.49 -1.42
C LEU A 31 -5.24 16.29 -2.71
N PRO A 32 -6.57 16.12 -2.60
CA PRO A 32 -7.40 15.74 -3.75
C PRO A 32 -7.50 16.80 -4.86
N ALA A 33 -7.24 18.06 -4.55
CA ALA A 33 -7.26 19.17 -5.52
C ALA A 33 -5.87 19.49 -6.10
N GLU A 34 -4.80 18.88 -5.59
CA GLU A 34 -3.43 19.14 -6.05
C GLU A 34 -3.17 18.48 -7.42
N ARG A 35 -2.45 19.18 -8.28
CA ARG A 35 -2.04 18.72 -9.61
C ARG A 35 -0.53 18.67 -9.80
N ARG A 36 0.23 19.36 -8.93
CA ARG A 36 1.68 19.40 -9.01
C ARG A 36 2.27 18.09 -8.48
N GLN A 37 3.26 17.57 -9.19
CA GLN A 37 3.84 16.26 -8.89
C GLN A 37 4.55 16.22 -7.53
N VAL A 38 5.37 17.23 -7.23
CA VAL A 38 6.20 17.23 -6.00
C VAL A 38 5.34 17.21 -4.73
N PRO A 39 4.33 18.08 -4.55
CA PRO A 39 3.44 18.01 -3.40
C PRO A 39 2.67 16.68 -3.30
N LEU A 40 2.18 16.13 -4.42
CA LEU A 40 1.49 14.84 -4.44
C LEU A 40 2.42 13.70 -4.00
N MET A 41 3.65 13.68 -4.50
CA MET A 41 4.63 12.67 -4.10
C MET A 41 5.00 12.79 -2.62
N ALA A 42 5.23 14.00 -2.12
CA ALA A 42 5.53 14.23 -0.71
C ALA A 42 4.37 13.77 0.19
N ALA A 43 3.13 14.14 -0.17
CA ALA A 43 1.94 13.71 0.53
C ALA A 43 1.75 12.19 0.48
N GLY A 44 1.97 11.57 -0.68
CA GLY A 44 1.88 10.13 -0.86
C GLY A 44 2.90 9.36 -0.04
N LEU A 45 4.15 9.80 -0.03
CA LEU A 45 5.20 9.20 0.80
C LEU A 45 4.87 9.33 2.29
N THR A 46 4.39 10.50 2.71
CA THR A 46 4.00 10.73 4.11
C THR A 46 2.81 9.85 4.51
N ALA A 47 1.78 9.79 3.68
CA ALA A 47 0.62 8.94 3.93
C ALA A 47 1.01 7.46 3.98
N HIS A 48 1.82 7.01 3.02
CA HIS A 48 2.32 5.63 2.99
C HIS A 48 3.14 5.29 4.24
N LEU A 49 4.03 6.18 4.67
CA LEU A 49 4.82 6.00 5.89
C LEU A 49 3.92 5.90 7.13
N ALA A 50 2.97 6.82 7.27
CA ALA A 50 2.06 6.85 8.42
C ALA A 50 1.20 5.58 8.50
N LEU A 51 0.62 5.14 7.38
CA LEU A 51 -0.17 3.91 7.30
C LEU A 51 0.69 2.67 7.57
N SER A 52 1.90 2.61 7.01
CA SER A 52 2.81 1.50 7.23
C SER A 52 3.22 1.37 8.69
N VAL A 53 3.54 2.48 9.36
CA VAL A 53 3.87 2.47 10.79
C VAL A 53 2.64 2.06 11.62
N GLY A 54 1.46 2.58 11.30
CA GLY A 54 0.22 2.21 11.97
C GLY A 54 -0.07 0.71 11.87
N TRP A 55 0.00 0.15 10.67
CA TRP A 55 -0.20 -1.29 10.45
C TRP A 55 0.91 -2.13 11.06
N ASP A 56 2.17 -1.67 11.05
CA ASP A 56 3.29 -2.34 11.70
C ASP A 56 3.01 -2.56 13.19
N VAL A 57 2.62 -1.50 13.90
CA VAL A 57 2.25 -1.57 15.32
C VAL A 57 1.09 -2.54 15.56
N VAL A 58 0.05 -2.50 14.73
CA VAL A 58 -1.11 -3.39 14.85
C VAL A 58 -0.71 -4.84 14.61
N LEU A 59 0.07 -5.12 13.56
CA LEU A 59 0.47 -6.48 13.21
C LEU A 59 1.47 -7.06 14.21
N GLU A 60 2.41 -6.24 14.72
CA GLU A 60 3.32 -6.70 15.78
C GLU A 60 2.56 -7.15 17.03
N ALA A 61 1.50 -6.44 17.40
CA ALA A 61 0.66 -6.81 18.54
C ALA A 61 -0.28 -8.00 18.28
N ALA A 62 -0.77 -8.14 17.05
CA ALA A 62 -1.84 -9.09 16.72
C ALA A 62 -1.34 -10.43 16.16
N LEU A 63 -0.17 -10.47 15.54
CA LEU A 63 0.32 -11.70 14.89
C LEU A 63 0.73 -12.76 15.91
N PRO A 64 0.23 -14.01 15.75
CA PRO A 64 0.58 -15.11 16.65
C PRO A 64 2.06 -15.49 16.48
N ALA A 65 2.69 -15.95 17.56
CA ALA A 65 4.13 -16.31 17.55
C ALA A 65 4.45 -17.45 16.56
N ARG A 66 3.52 -18.36 16.35
CA ARG A 66 3.69 -19.48 15.39
C ARG A 66 3.25 -19.06 14.00
N ARG A 67 4.05 -19.39 12.98
CA ARG A 67 3.77 -19.11 11.55
C ARG A 67 3.53 -17.62 11.27
N ARG A 68 4.25 -16.74 11.96
CA ARG A 68 4.08 -15.28 11.82
C ARG A 68 4.09 -14.81 10.37
N VAL A 69 4.99 -15.34 9.54
CA VAL A 69 5.09 -14.97 8.11
C VAL A 69 3.80 -15.30 7.36
N ALA A 70 3.25 -16.50 7.57
CA ALA A 70 2.01 -16.90 6.90
C ALA A 70 0.82 -16.06 7.38
N TRP A 71 0.71 -15.84 8.68
CA TRP A 71 -0.34 -14.97 9.22
C TRP A 71 -0.15 -13.51 8.84
N GLY A 72 1.10 -13.04 8.74
CA GLY A 72 1.42 -11.72 8.21
C GLY A 72 0.96 -11.56 6.76
N ALA A 73 1.22 -12.55 5.90
CA ALA A 73 0.74 -12.54 4.52
C ALA A 73 -0.81 -12.51 4.43
N VAL A 74 -1.50 -13.31 5.26
CA VAL A 74 -2.97 -13.29 5.35
C VAL A 74 -3.48 -11.93 5.83
N ALA A 75 -2.85 -11.35 6.84
CA ALA A 75 -3.19 -10.02 7.33
C ALA A 75 -2.96 -8.95 6.26
N GLY A 76 -1.85 -9.03 5.51
CA GLY A 76 -1.59 -8.15 4.36
C GLY A 76 -2.68 -8.25 3.30
N LEU A 77 -3.15 -9.47 3.01
CA LEU A 77 -4.29 -9.67 2.10
C LEU A 77 -5.58 -9.02 2.64
N ALA A 78 -5.84 -9.15 3.93
CA ALA A 78 -7.01 -8.53 4.56
C ALA A 78 -6.92 -6.99 4.53
N ILE A 79 -5.73 -6.41 4.75
CA ILE A 79 -5.49 -4.97 4.63
C ILE A 79 -5.71 -4.52 3.17
N ALA A 80 -5.20 -5.27 2.19
CA ALA A 80 -5.46 -4.98 0.78
C ALA A 80 -6.97 -4.97 0.46
N ALA A 81 -7.71 -5.96 0.95
CA ALA A 81 -9.15 -6.03 0.74
C ALA A 81 -9.88 -4.82 1.36
N LEU A 82 -9.43 -4.37 2.53
CA LEU A 82 -9.99 -3.18 3.19
C LEU A 82 -9.66 -1.91 2.41
N ASP A 83 -8.38 -1.66 2.13
CA ASP A 83 -7.90 -0.41 1.54
C ASP A 83 -8.37 -0.26 0.08
N LEU A 84 -8.20 -1.31 -0.72
CA LEU A 84 -8.62 -1.29 -2.13
C LEU A 84 -10.14 -1.42 -2.26
N GLY A 85 -10.78 -2.20 -1.38
CA GLY A 85 -12.24 -2.29 -1.33
C GLY A 85 -12.87 -0.94 -1.02
N LEU A 86 -12.34 -0.20 -0.05
CA LEU A 86 -12.79 1.15 0.27
C LEU A 86 -12.58 2.13 -0.90
N ALA A 87 -11.40 2.07 -1.55
CA ALA A 87 -11.10 2.92 -2.69
C ALA A 87 -12.05 2.67 -3.88
N HIS A 88 -12.35 1.41 -4.18
CA HIS A 88 -13.26 1.05 -5.28
C HIS A 88 -14.75 1.28 -4.95
N ALA A 89 -15.12 1.16 -3.68
CA ALA A 89 -16.50 1.41 -3.25
C ALA A 89 -16.83 2.91 -3.09
N SER A 90 -15.80 3.75 -2.95
CA SER A 90 -15.98 5.18 -2.72
C SER A 90 -16.18 5.95 -4.02
N ALA A 91 -17.23 6.78 -4.08
CA ALA A 91 -17.44 7.74 -5.15
C ALA A 91 -16.66 9.05 -4.96
N ALA A 92 -15.90 9.20 -3.88
CA ALA A 92 -15.16 10.42 -3.61
C ALA A 92 -13.97 10.58 -4.59
N PRO A 93 -13.81 11.76 -5.24
CA PRO A 93 -12.79 11.97 -6.27
C PRO A 93 -11.35 11.66 -5.83
N ARG A 94 -11.07 11.78 -4.53
CA ARG A 94 -9.75 11.47 -3.97
C ARG A 94 -9.31 10.02 -4.14
N PHE A 95 -10.27 9.09 -4.27
CA PHE A 95 -9.98 7.66 -4.45
C PHE A 95 -9.86 7.26 -5.92
N ALA A 96 -10.31 8.08 -6.87
CA ALA A 96 -10.26 7.76 -8.29
C ALA A 96 -8.85 7.36 -8.77
N PRO A 97 -7.76 8.11 -8.46
CA PRO A 97 -6.43 7.72 -8.91
C PRO A 97 -5.96 6.37 -8.34
N VAL A 98 -6.42 5.99 -7.14
CA VAL A 98 -6.08 4.68 -6.55
C VAL A 98 -6.86 3.57 -7.24
N SER A 99 -8.15 3.78 -7.50
CA SER A 99 -9.01 2.78 -8.15
C SER A 99 -8.65 2.53 -9.62
N GLU A 100 -7.96 3.46 -10.28
CA GLU A 100 -7.46 3.31 -11.65
C GLU A 100 -6.17 2.49 -11.76
N LEU A 101 -5.47 2.27 -10.64
CA LEU A 101 -4.25 1.47 -10.63
C LEU A 101 -4.54 -0.04 -10.76
N PRO A 102 -3.63 -0.81 -11.37
CA PRO A 102 -3.75 -2.27 -11.41
C PRO A 102 -3.88 -2.86 -10.00
N VAL A 103 -4.90 -3.68 -9.77
CA VAL A 103 -5.22 -4.21 -8.43
C VAL A 103 -4.18 -5.21 -7.94
N TRP A 104 -3.77 -6.16 -8.81
CA TRP A 104 -2.91 -7.26 -8.40
C TRP A 104 -1.53 -6.84 -7.86
N PRO A 105 -0.81 -5.89 -8.47
CA PRO A 105 0.44 -5.41 -7.89
C PRO A 105 0.26 -4.79 -6.51
N GLN A 106 -0.85 -4.06 -6.29
CA GLN A 106 -1.16 -3.46 -5.00
C GLN A 106 -1.47 -4.54 -3.94
N VAL A 107 -2.23 -5.58 -4.30
CA VAL A 107 -2.46 -6.73 -3.42
C VAL A 107 -1.13 -7.40 -3.06
N ALA A 108 -0.25 -7.60 -4.04
CA ALA A 108 1.07 -8.19 -3.81
C ALA A 108 1.93 -7.34 -2.86
N ASP A 109 1.88 -6.02 -2.96
CA ASP A 109 2.58 -5.11 -2.04
C ASP A 109 2.10 -5.28 -0.60
N HIS A 110 0.80 -5.36 -0.38
CA HIS A 110 0.22 -5.55 0.96
C HIS A 110 0.57 -6.93 1.54
N VAL A 111 0.50 -7.99 0.73
CA VAL A 111 0.89 -9.34 1.15
C VAL A 111 2.38 -9.39 1.50
N ALA A 112 3.24 -8.79 0.69
CA ALA A 112 4.68 -8.69 0.96
C ALA A 112 4.95 -7.89 2.23
N PHE A 113 4.25 -6.77 2.45
CA PHE A 113 4.34 -5.98 3.67
C PHE A 113 4.03 -6.79 4.92
N GLY A 114 2.88 -7.48 4.95
CA GLY A 114 2.49 -8.30 6.09
C GLY A 114 3.45 -9.47 6.34
N ALA A 115 3.92 -10.13 5.27
CA ALA A 115 4.90 -11.21 5.37
C ALA A 115 6.24 -10.71 5.94
N LEU A 116 6.72 -9.53 5.52
CA LEU A 116 7.95 -8.92 6.01
C LEU A 116 7.87 -8.58 7.50
N ILE A 117 6.74 -8.05 7.97
CA ILE A 117 6.51 -7.83 9.41
C ILE A 117 6.56 -9.16 10.15
N GLY A 118 5.92 -10.20 9.61
CA GLY A 118 5.98 -11.54 10.18
C GLY A 118 7.41 -12.13 10.27
N CYS A 119 8.28 -11.74 9.33
CA CYS A 119 9.71 -12.13 9.37
C CYS A 119 10.51 -11.33 10.40
N ALA A 120 10.24 -10.04 10.55
CA ALA A 120 11.01 -9.13 11.41
C ALA A 120 10.65 -9.30 12.89
N GLY A 121 9.38 -9.59 13.20
CA GLY A 121 8.90 -9.81 14.56
C GLY A 121 9.45 -11.11 15.15
N ARG A 122 10.25 -10.99 16.21
CA ARG A 122 10.82 -12.13 16.97
C ARG A 122 10.31 -12.12 18.41
#